data_133959e675b4cc25e415568b433c3115
#
_entry.id   133959e675b4cc25e415568b433c3115
#
_cell.length_a   1.000
_cell.length_b   1.000
_cell.length_c   1.000
_cell.angle_alpha   90.00
_cell.angle_beta   90.00
_cell.angle_gamma   90.00
#
_symmetry.space_group_name_H-M   'P 1'
#
loop_
_entity.id
_entity.type
_entity.pdbx_description
1 polymer ?
#
loop_
_entity_poly.entity_id
_entity_poly.type
_entity_poly.pdbx_seq_one_letter_code
_entity_poly.pdbx_strand_id
1 'polypeptide(L)'
;LGVPALALFPVTPDAAKSPDACEAWNPDGLVQRTVRALKKEFPDLGVITDIALDPFTTHGQDGLVDGSGYVVNDITVAALVRQALSHAEAGADIVAPSDMMDGRIGAVRAALETGGHVHTRILAYSAKYASAFYGPFRDALGSAGNLGKGDKHTYQMDPANSDEALREVALDLDEGADIVMVKPAMPYLDIVRRVKERFGVPTFAYQVSGEYAMLKAAFGNGWLDERACVLEALTGIRRAGADAVLTYF
;
A
#
# COMPACT_ATOMS: atom_id res chain seq x y z
N LEU A 1 4.63 -16.48 -16.37
CA LEU A 1 3.95 -15.20 -16.63
C LEU A 1 4.90 -14.02 -16.63
N GLY A 2 6.13 -14.16 -16.08
CA GLY A 2 7.11 -13.08 -16.02
C GLY A 2 6.74 -11.96 -15.03
N VAL A 3 5.98 -12.29 -13.98
CA VAL A 3 5.67 -11.34 -12.89
C VAL A 3 6.95 -11.07 -12.10
N PRO A 4 7.42 -9.80 -12.05
CA PRO A 4 8.72 -9.50 -11.44
C PRO A 4 8.68 -9.41 -9.92
N ALA A 5 7.51 -9.10 -9.33
CA ALA A 5 7.35 -8.93 -7.89
C ALA A 5 5.93 -9.25 -7.44
N LEU A 6 5.80 -9.62 -6.17
CA LEU A 6 4.52 -9.81 -5.48
C LEU A 6 4.38 -8.79 -4.35
N ALA A 7 3.19 -8.19 -4.21
CA ALA A 7 2.83 -7.38 -3.05
C ALA A 7 2.00 -8.22 -2.07
N LEU A 8 2.43 -8.28 -0.82
CA LEU A 8 1.82 -9.10 0.22
C LEU A 8 0.91 -8.29 1.13
N PHE A 9 -0.32 -8.77 1.32
CA PHE A 9 -1.33 -8.19 2.22
C PHE A 9 -1.85 -9.30 3.14
N PRO A 10 -1.53 -9.27 4.44
CA PRO A 10 -1.89 -10.35 5.37
C PRO A 10 -3.37 -10.31 5.76
N VAL A 11 -3.95 -11.48 5.96
CA VAL A 11 -5.19 -11.65 6.71
C VAL A 11 -4.83 -12.20 8.08
N THR A 12 -4.79 -11.32 9.07
CA THR A 12 -4.44 -11.69 10.46
C THR A 12 -5.66 -12.30 11.16
N PRO A 13 -5.53 -13.47 11.79
CA PRO A 13 -6.62 -14.02 12.62
C PRO A 13 -7.00 -13.06 13.74
N ASP A 14 -8.30 -12.96 14.05
CA ASP A 14 -8.80 -12.01 15.06
C ASP A 14 -8.14 -12.21 16.44
N ALA A 15 -7.81 -13.44 16.81
CA ALA A 15 -7.11 -13.74 18.06
C ALA A 15 -5.68 -13.17 18.14
N ALA A 16 -5.07 -12.80 17.00
CA ALA A 16 -3.76 -12.19 16.94
C ALA A 16 -3.79 -10.67 16.76
N LYS A 17 -4.98 -10.09 16.57
CA LYS A 17 -5.16 -8.63 16.49
C LYS A 17 -5.15 -8.03 17.91
N SER A 18 -4.61 -6.82 18.01
CA SER A 18 -4.56 -6.06 19.27
C SER A 18 -4.76 -4.57 19.03
N PRO A 19 -5.11 -3.77 20.06
CA PRO A 19 -5.21 -2.32 19.89
C PRO A 19 -3.89 -1.64 19.50
N ASP A 20 -2.75 -2.23 19.88
CA ASP A 20 -1.39 -1.75 19.61
C ASP A 20 -0.75 -2.39 18.38
N ALA A 21 -1.47 -3.31 17.69
CA ALA A 21 -1.01 -3.98 16.47
C ALA A 21 0.33 -4.74 16.61
N CYS A 22 0.67 -5.27 17.77
CA CYS A 22 1.98 -5.87 18.04
C CYS A 22 2.33 -7.07 17.13
N GLU A 23 1.35 -7.76 16.56
CA GLU A 23 1.57 -8.83 15.57
C GLU A 23 2.22 -8.32 14.26
N ALA A 24 2.13 -7.02 13.95
CA ALA A 24 2.72 -6.43 12.74
C ALA A 24 4.25 -6.57 12.66
N TRP A 25 4.92 -6.60 13.81
CA TRP A 25 6.39 -6.77 13.90
C TRP A 25 6.81 -8.06 14.60
N ASN A 26 5.90 -9.03 14.73
CA ASN A 26 6.22 -10.35 15.24
C ASN A 26 7.21 -11.05 14.28
N PRO A 27 8.45 -11.40 14.72
CA PRO A 27 9.43 -12.02 13.83
C PRO A 27 8.97 -13.37 13.27
N ASP A 28 8.03 -14.04 13.95
CA ASP A 28 7.42 -15.30 13.51
C ASP A 28 6.00 -15.10 12.96
N GLY A 29 5.62 -13.85 12.68
CA GLY A 29 4.33 -13.47 12.10
C GLY A 29 4.13 -14.02 10.69
N LEU A 30 2.90 -13.97 10.21
CA LEU A 30 2.52 -14.49 8.90
C LEU A 30 3.35 -13.86 7.77
N VAL A 31 3.49 -12.52 7.76
CA VAL A 31 4.21 -11.80 6.72
C VAL A 31 5.68 -12.21 6.70
N GLN A 32 6.34 -12.14 7.86
CA GLN A 32 7.78 -12.46 7.99
C GLN A 32 8.10 -13.91 7.56
N ARG A 33 7.26 -14.86 7.94
CA ARG A 33 7.39 -16.26 7.51
C ARG A 33 7.18 -16.41 6.00
N THR A 34 6.18 -15.70 5.44
CA THR A 34 5.89 -15.73 4.01
C THR A 34 7.04 -15.14 3.20
N VAL A 35 7.59 -13.99 3.63
CA VAL A 35 8.75 -13.36 2.98
C VAL A 35 9.93 -14.35 2.95
N ARG A 36 10.30 -14.93 4.11
CA ARG A 36 11.39 -15.91 4.18
C ARG A 36 11.16 -17.11 3.27
N ALA A 37 9.94 -17.64 3.23
CA ALA A 37 9.60 -18.77 2.37
C ALA A 37 9.72 -18.42 0.87
N LEU A 38 9.18 -17.25 0.46
CA LEU A 38 9.28 -16.78 -0.92
C LEU A 38 10.73 -16.54 -1.34
N LYS A 39 11.53 -15.87 -0.53
CA LYS A 39 12.95 -15.61 -0.83
C LYS A 39 13.78 -16.88 -0.89
N LYS A 40 13.43 -17.92 -0.12
CA LYS A 40 14.07 -19.23 -0.18
C LYS A 40 13.76 -19.98 -1.46
N GLU A 41 12.49 -20.01 -1.89
CA GLU A 41 12.04 -20.79 -3.05
C GLU A 41 12.21 -20.02 -4.37
N PHE A 42 12.11 -18.70 -4.34
CA PHE A 42 12.16 -17.81 -5.51
C PHE A 42 13.09 -16.61 -5.22
N PRO A 43 14.42 -16.82 -5.16
CA PRO A 43 15.37 -15.77 -4.74
C PRO A 43 15.34 -14.52 -5.63
N ASP A 44 15.00 -14.68 -6.91
CA ASP A 44 14.94 -13.58 -7.90
C ASP A 44 13.59 -12.86 -7.93
N LEU A 45 12.57 -13.37 -7.22
CA LEU A 45 11.26 -12.72 -7.14
C LEU A 45 11.32 -11.54 -6.18
N GLY A 46 10.94 -10.36 -6.64
CA GLY A 46 10.78 -9.18 -5.78
C GLY A 46 9.62 -9.37 -4.80
N VAL A 47 9.85 -9.09 -3.53
CA VAL A 47 8.82 -9.15 -2.48
C VAL A 47 8.58 -7.76 -1.93
N ILE A 48 7.36 -7.27 -2.13
CA ILE A 48 6.87 -5.99 -1.60
C ILE A 48 5.98 -6.29 -0.40
N THR A 49 6.21 -5.64 0.73
CA THR A 49 5.36 -5.79 1.92
C THR A 49 4.65 -4.49 2.24
N ASP A 50 3.36 -4.58 2.48
CA ASP A 50 2.55 -3.45 2.95
C ASP A 50 2.95 -3.07 4.39
N ILE A 51 3.13 -1.78 4.64
CA ILE A 51 3.41 -1.23 5.97
C ILE A 51 2.21 -0.37 6.36
N ALA A 52 1.30 -0.97 7.12
CA ALA A 52 0.10 -0.39 7.69
C ALA A 52 -0.41 -1.28 8.81
N LEU A 53 -1.18 -0.73 9.73
CA LEU A 53 -1.58 -1.46 10.93
C LEU A 53 -3.00 -2.03 10.89
N ASP A 54 -3.82 -1.65 9.91
CA ASP A 54 -5.22 -2.09 9.82
C ASP A 54 -5.42 -3.63 9.77
N PRO A 55 -4.52 -4.45 9.18
CA PRO A 55 -4.64 -5.90 9.28
C PRO A 55 -4.42 -6.46 10.69
N PHE A 56 -3.79 -5.68 11.58
CA PHE A 56 -3.31 -6.11 12.90
C PHE A 56 -4.05 -5.45 14.05
N THR A 57 -4.82 -4.38 13.79
CA THR A 57 -5.61 -3.67 14.80
C THR A 57 -7.00 -4.26 14.97
N THR A 58 -7.52 -4.22 16.21
CA THR A 58 -8.89 -4.63 16.51
C THR A 58 -9.94 -3.63 16.03
N HIS A 59 -9.55 -2.39 15.77
CA HIS A 59 -10.41 -1.27 15.33
C HIS A 59 -10.35 -0.99 13.82
N GLY A 60 -9.46 -1.64 13.05
CA GLY A 60 -9.39 -1.57 11.60
C GLY A 60 -8.84 -0.26 11.01
N GLN A 61 -8.29 0.64 11.83
CA GLN A 61 -7.58 1.84 11.36
C GLN A 61 -6.14 1.50 10.93
N ASP A 62 -5.57 2.27 9.98
CA ASP A 62 -4.20 2.08 9.50
C ASP A 62 -3.14 2.46 10.54
N GLY A 63 -3.53 3.12 11.64
CA GLY A 63 -2.66 3.58 12.71
C GLY A 63 -3.24 3.32 14.10
N LEU A 64 -2.50 3.71 15.12
CA LEU A 64 -2.89 3.58 16.52
C LEU A 64 -3.83 4.73 16.91
N VAL A 65 -4.86 4.42 17.69
CA VAL A 65 -5.90 5.38 18.08
C VAL A 65 -5.77 5.78 19.54
N ASP A 66 -6.19 7.01 19.85
CA ASP A 66 -6.40 7.49 21.21
C ASP A 66 -7.76 7.04 21.79
N GLY A 67 -8.07 7.49 23.01
CA GLY A 67 -9.33 7.16 23.69
C GLY A 67 -10.59 7.72 23.00
N SER A 68 -10.45 8.63 22.03
CA SER A 68 -11.54 9.15 21.21
C SER A 68 -11.72 8.40 19.89
N GLY A 69 -10.80 7.51 19.54
CA GLY A 69 -10.75 6.81 18.26
C GLY A 69 -10.04 7.59 17.15
N TYR A 70 -9.37 8.69 17.49
CA TYR A 70 -8.55 9.46 16.55
C TYR A 70 -7.20 8.78 16.33
N VAL A 71 -6.77 8.65 15.06
CA VAL A 71 -5.46 8.07 14.71
C VAL A 71 -4.36 9.06 15.06
N VAL A 72 -3.44 8.65 15.95
CA VAL A 72 -2.35 9.50 16.45
C VAL A 72 -1.10 9.26 15.62
N ASN A 73 -0.61 10.32 14.97
CA ASN A 73 0.52 10.24 14.02
C ASN A 73 1.79 9.65 14.64
N ASP A 74 2.35 10.27 15.67
CA ASP A 74 3.70 9.97 16.15
C ASP A 74 3.86 8.55 16.71
N ILE A 75 2.86 8.07 17.49
CA ILE A 75 2.89 6.69 17.99
C ILE A 75 2.67 5.67 16.88
N THR A 76 1.91 6.05 15.84
CA THR A 76 1.71 5.22 14.65
C THR A 76 3.02 5.11 13.87
N VAL A 77 3.71 6.22 13.59
CA VAL A 77 5.01 6.21 12.90
C VAL A 77 6.02 5.33 13.62
N ALA A 78 6.08 5.39 14.96
CA ALA A 78 6.96 4.52 15.74
C ALA A 78 6.64 3.02 15.57
N ALA A 79 5.37 2.65 15.45
CA ALA A 79 4.93 1.27 15.19
C ALA A 79 5.25 0.83 13.75
N LEU A 80 5.03 1.70 12.75
CA LEU A 80 5.34 1.45 11.34
C LEU A 80 6.84 1.23 11.12
N VAL A 81 7.69 1.97 11.82
CA VAL A 81 9.15 1.75 11.79
C VAL A 81 9.50 0.34 12.27
N ARG A 82 8.91 -0.13 13.37
CA ARG A 82 9.14 -1.52 13.86
C ARG A 82 8.68 -2.55 12.82
N GLN A 83 7.51 -2.33 12.22
CA GLN A 83 6.99 -3.21 11.18
C GLN A 83 7.92 -3.26 9.97
N ALA A 84 8.37 -2.10 9.46
CA ALA A 84 9.26 -2.02 8.31
C ALA A 84 10.61 -2.73 8.57
N LEU A 85 11.22 -2.52 9.72
CA LEU A 85 12.45 -3.22 10.12
C LEU A 85 12.24 -4.73 10.17
N SER A 86 11.18 -5.21 10.83
CA SER A 86 10.87 -6.64 10.92
C SER A 86 10.67 -7.30 9.54
N HIS A 87 10.05 -6.57 8.59
CA HIS A 87 9.87 -7.05 7.22
C HIS A 87 11.19 -7.06 6.44
N ALA A 88 12.04 -6.02 6.60
CA ALA A 88 13.36 -5.95 6.00
C ALA A 88 14.27 -7.07 6.53
N GLU A 89 14.27 -7.34 7.85
CA GLU A 89 14.99 -8.46 8.48
C GLU A 89 14.53 -9.83 7.94
N ALA A 90 13.25 -9.97 7.60
CA ALA A 90 12.71 -11.16 6.97
C ALA A 90 13.15 -11.34 5.51
N GLY A 91 13.69 -10.29 4.86
CA GLY A 91 14.21 -10.31 3.50
C GLY A 91 13.30 -9.64 2.47
N ALA A 92 12.37 -8.76 2.87
CA ALA A 92 11.59 -7.96 1.93
C ALA A 92 12.50 -7.05 1.09
N ASP A 93 12.29 -7.03 -0.23
CA ASP A 93 13.04 -6.18 -1.14
C ASP A 93 12.53 -4.73 -1.10
N ILE A 94 11.23 -4.58 -0.87
CA ILE A 94 10.55 -3.29 -0.83
C ILE A 94 9.59 -3.26 0.36
N VAL A 95 9.67 -2.24 1.18
CA VAL A 95 8.64 -1.91 2.18
C VAL A 95 7.76 -0.78 1.63
N ALA A 96 6.45 -0.90 1.80
CA ALA A 96 5.50 -0.01 1.13
C ALA A 96 4.53 0.65 2.14
N PRO A 97 4.93 1.77 2.80
CA PRO A 97 4.07 2.48 3.73
C PRO A 97 2.79 2.98 3.05
N SER A 98 1.65 2.48 3.51
CA SER A 98 0.33 2.76 2.94
C SER A 98 -0.62 3.45 3.93
N ASP A 99 -0.12 3.85 5.06
CA ASP A 99 -0.84 4.42 6.20
C ASP A 99 -1.20 5.90 6.06
N MET A 100 -0.43 6.69 5.32
CA MET A 100 -0.57 8.13 5.10
C MET A 100 -0.23 9.01 6.32
N MET A 101 0.59 8.53 7.27
CA MET A 101 1.05 9.36 8.39
C MET A 101 2.17 10.32 7.96
N ASP A 102 2.21 11.51 8.57
CA ASP A 102 3.24 12.51 8.29
C ASP A 102 4.62 12.08 8.81
N GLY A 103 5.68 12.26 7.99
CA GLY A 103 7.07 11.98 8.36
C GLY A 103 7.44 10.50 8.42
N ARG A 104 6.52 9.60 8.05
CA ARG A 104 6.74 8.15 8.13
C ARG A 104 7.84 7.65 7.20
N ILE A 105 7.94 8.23 6.02
CA ILE A 105 8.95 7.79 5.03
C ILE A 105 10.35 8.11 5.54
N GLY A 106 10.58 9.32 6.06
CA GLY A 106 11.85 9.71 6.66
C GLY A 106 12.23 8.86 7.86
N ALA A 107 11.26 8.58 8.74
CA ALA A 107 11.50 7.72 9.91
C ALA A 107 11.85 6.28 9.52
N VAL A 108 11.15 5.69 8.54
CA VAL A 108 11.43 4.34 8.02
C VAL A 108 12.79 4.33 7.31
N ARG A 109 13.11 5.33 6.49
CA ARG A 109 14.42 5.44 5.81
C ARG A 109 15.57 5.47 6.82
N ALA A 110 15.49 6.36 7.81
CA ALA A 110 16.51 6.48 8.83
C ALA A 110 16.72 5.16 9.60
N ALA A 111 15.63 4.45 9.91
CA ALA A 111 15.69 3.18 10.61
C ALA A 111 16.31 2.06 9.75
N LEU A 112 15.94 1.95 8.47
CA LEU A 112 16.52 0.99 7.54
C LEU A 112 18.03 1.20 7.37
N GLU A 113 18.48 2.45 7.19
CA GLU A 113 19.90 2.79 7.07
C GLU A 113 20.67 2.42 8.36
N THR A 114 20.13 2.81 9.51
CA THR A 114 20.75 2.52 10.83
C THR A 114 20.79 1.02 11.11
N GLY A 115 19.77 0.27 10.69
CA GLY A 115 19.67 -1.19 10.81
C GLY A 115 20.52 -1.97 9.79
N GLY A 116 21.19 -1.28 8.85
CA GLY A 116 22.02 -1.91 7.82
C GLY A 116 21.22 -2.46 6.62
N HIS A 117 19.93 -2.16 6.51
CA HIS A 117 19.05 -2.58 5.41
C HIS A 117 19.11 -1.62 4.22
N VAL A 118 20.32 -1.20 3.82
CA VAL A 118 20.58 -0.17 2.79
C VAL A 118 20.06 -0.53 1.39
N HIS A 119 19.76 -1.79 1.14
CA HIS A 119 19.23 -2.25 -0.14
C HIS A 119 17.71 -2.40 -0.16
N THR A 120 17.03 -2.31 0.99
CA THR A 120 15.57 -2.32 1.07
C THR A 120 15.02 -1.00 0.55
N ARG A 121 14.18 -1.08 -0.50
CA ARG A 121 13.56 0.11 -1.11
C ARG A 121 12.31 0.53 -0.36
N ILE A 122 11.97 1.81 -0.46
CA ILE A 122 10.71 2.35 0.04
C ILE A 122 9.82 2.70 -1.15
N LEU A 123 8.65 2.05 -1.23
CA LEU A 123 7.54 2.37 -2.13
C LEU A 123 6.49 3.14 -1.33
N ALA A 124 6.52 4.47 -1.41
CA ALA A 124 5.59 5.31 -0.67
C ALA A 124 4.22 5.36 -1.35
N TYR A 125 3.15 5.09 -0.62
CA TYR A 125 1.78 5.38 -1.07
C TYR A 125 1.50 6.88 -0.94
N SER A 126 2.22 7.69 -1.70
CA SER A 126 2.24 9.15 -1.58
C SER A 126 0.90 9.80 -1.94
N ALA A 127 0.17 9.23 -2.89
CA ALA A 127 -1.12 9.74 -3.33
C ALA A 127 -2.21 8.66 -3.17
N LYS A 128 -2.62 8.39 -1.93
CA LYS A 128 -3.69 7.44 -1.58
C LYS A 128 -4.96 8.19 -1.23
N TYR A 129 -5.95 8.07 -2.07
CA TYR A 129 -7.24 8.75 -1.94
C TYR A 129 -8.23 7.96 -1.09
N ALA A 130 -9.12 8.66 -0.37
CA ALA A 130 -10.27 8.07 0.35
C ALA A 130 -11.31 7.58 -0.65
N SER A 131 -11.07 6.41 -1.24
CA SER A 131 -11.84 5.91 -2.38
C SER A 131 -12.91 4.90 -2.00
N ALA A 132 -14.07 5.00 -2.67
CA ALA A 132 -15.13 4.00 -2.61
C ALA A 132 -14.73 2.67 -3.29
N PHE A 133 -13.70 2.67 -4.15
CA PHE A 133 -13.21 1.48 -4.84
C PHE A 133 -12.44 0.49 -3.96
N TYR A 134 -12.29 0.74 -2.65
CA TYR A 134 -11.60 -0.19 -1.73
C TYR A 134 -12.53 -1.26 -1.12
N GLY A 135 -13.85 -1.22 -1.39
CA GLY A 135 -14.82 -2.10 -0.75
C GLY A 135 -14.42 -3.58 -0.75
N PRO A 136 -14.22 -4.23 -1.92
CA PRO A 136 -13.92 -5.67 -1.96
C PRO A 136 -12.64 -6.06 -1.20
N PHE A 137 -11.63 -5.20 -1.16
CA PHE A 137 -10.39 -5.45 -0.41
C PHE A 137 -10.63 -5.41 1.11
N ARG A 138 -11.40 -4.43 1.59
CA ARG A 138 -11.77 -4.32 3.01
C ARG A 138 -12.53 -5.54 3.49
N ASP A 139 -13.43 -6.06 2.65
CA ASP A 139 -14.16 -7.29 2.94
C ASP A 139 -13.22 -8.50 3.00
N ALA A 140 -12.30 -8.62 2.04
CA ALA A 140 -11.33 -9.72 1.97
C ALA A 140 -10.37 -9.76 3.18
N LEU A 141 -9.95 -8.60 3.70
CA LEU A 141 -9.12 -8.50 4.89
C LEU A 141 -9.92 -8.58 6.21
N GLY A 142 -11.26 -8.55 6.15
CA GLY A 142 -12.11 -8.45 7.34
C GLY A 142 -12.02 -7.10 8.06
N SER A 143 -11.33 -6.11 7.48
CA SER A 143 -11.16 -4.79 8.10
C SER A 143 -12.44 -3.93 8.04
N ALA A 144 -13.34 -4.19 7.10
CA ALA A 144 -14.65 -3.53 7.01
C ALA A 144 -15.49 -3.73 8.27
N GLY A 145 -15.50 -4.96 8.80
CA GLY A 145 -16.23 -5.28 10.05
C GLY A 145 -15.65 -4.57 11.28
N ASN A 146 -14.33 -4.48 11.36
CA ASN A 146 -13.62 -3.84 12.46
C ASN A 146 -13.73 -2.31 12.44
N LEU A 147 -13.70 -1.70 11.23
CA LEU A 147 -13.87 -0.25 11.06
C LEU A 147 -15.29 0.23 11.46
N GLY A 148 -16.30 -0.64 11.38
CA GLY A 148 -17.69 -0.34 11.74
C GLY A 148 -18.24 0.86 10.96
N LYS A 149 -18.64 1.94 11.68
CA LYS A 149 -19.10 3.21 11.09
C LYS A 149 -17.98 4.25 10.89
N GLY A 150 -16.74 3.92 11.27
CA GLY A 150 -15.59 4.80 11.08
C GLY A 150 -15.22 4.94 9.60
N ASP A 151 -14.46 5.98 9.29
CA ASP A 151 -13.87 6.20 7.98
C ASP A 151 -12.37 6.51 8.10
N LYS A 152 -11.72 6.75 6.98
CA LYS A 152 -10.29 7.06 6.90
C LYS A 152 -10.05 8.45 6.29
N HIS A 153 -11.07 9.32 6.26
CA HIS A 153 -11.00 10.67 5.66
C HIS A 153 -10.08 11.62 6.42
N THR A 154 -9.73 11.32 7.67
CA THR A 154 -8.83 12.15 8.47
C THR A 154 -7.37 12.08 8.04
N TYR A 155 -6.99 11.06 7.26
CA TYR A 155 -5.61 10.85 6.79
C TYR A 155 -5.49 10.35 5.35
N GLN A 156 -6.55 9.90 4.69
CA GLN A 156 -6.55 9.63 3.25
C GLN A 156 -7.02 10.88 2.49
N MET A 157 -6.47 11.10 1.29
CA MET A 157 -6.69 12.31 0.52
C MET A 157 -8.12 12.45 0.01
N ASP A 158 -8.59 13.67 -0.09
CA ASP A 158 -9.90 13.99 -0.69
C ASP A 158 -9.88 13.66 -2.21
N PRO A 159 -10.81 12.81 -2.70
CA PRO A 159 -10.93 12.52 -4.13
C PRO A 159 -11.09 13.74 -5.04
N ALA A 160 -11.57 14.86 -4.53
CA ALA A 160 -11.75 16.10 -5.29
C ALA A 160 -10.47 16.95 -5.38
N ASN A 161 -9.43 16.63 -4.58
CA ASN A 161 -8.21 17.42 -4.51
C ASN A 161 -7.05 16.76 -5.28
N SER A 162 -6.61 17.38 -6.37
CA SER A 162 -5.49 16.89 -7.17
C SER A 162 -4.15 17.54 -6.80
N ASP A 163 -4.15 18.68 -6.12
CA ASP A 163 -2.93 19.46 -5.85
C ASP A 163 -2.18 18.92 -4.62
N GLU A 164 -2.90 18.40 -3.65
CA GLU A 164 -2.35 17.74 -2.47
C GLU A 164 -1.44 16.56 -2.86
N ALA A 165 -1.81 15.77 -3.89
CA ALA A 165 -1.00 14.67 -4.37
C ALA A 165 0.43 15.08 -4.74
N LEU A 166 0.60 16.25 -5.39
CA LEU A 166 1.93 16.74 -5.75
C LEU A 166 2.74 17.19 -4.53
N ARG A 167 2.06 17.72 -3.51
CA ARG A 167 2.70 18.10 -2.25
C ARG A 167 3.17 16.88 -1.48
N GLU A 168 2.30 15.89 -1.31
CA GLU A 168 2.62 14.65 -0.59
C GLU A 168 3.74 13.86 -1.27
N VAL A 169 3.71 13.76 -2.61
CA VAL A 169 4.80 13.15 -3.37
C VAL A 169 6.12 13.90 -3.17
N ALA A 170 6.11 15.23 -3.16
CA ALA A 170 7.32 16.02 -2.92
C ALA A 170 7.90 15.75 -1.52
N LEU A 171 7.05 15.72 -0.47
CA LEU A 171 7.47 15.42 0.89
C LEU A 171 8.05 14.01 1.02
N ASP A 172 7.35 12.99 0.51
CA ASP A 172 7.83 11.61 0.56
C ASP A 172 9.18 11.42 -0.18
N LEU A 173 9.40 12.13 -1.29
CA LEU A 173 10.68 12.12 -2.02
C LEU A 173 11.79 12.80 -1.21
N ASP A 174 11.52 13.95 -0.59
CA ASP A 174 12.47 14.65 0.27
C ASP A 174 12.82 13.81 1.51
N GLU A 175 11.89 13.00 1.99
CA GLU A 175 12.07 12.03 3.09
C GLU A 175 12.80 10.76 2.67
N GLY A 176 13.03 10.52 1.38
CA GLY A 176 13.85 9.41 0.88
C GLY A 176 13.07 8.24 0.31
N ALA A 177 11.86 8.44 -0.22
CA ALA A 177 11.17 7.42 -1.02
C ALA A 177 11.95 7.11 -2.30
N ASP A 178 12.10 5.82 -2.62
CA ASP A 178 12.70 5.37 -3.90
C ASP A 178 11.68 5.33 -5.03
N ILE A 179 10.43 5.04 -4.68
CA ILE A 179 9.31 4.86 -5.60
C ILE A 179 8.08 5.51 -4.98
N VAL A 180 7.27 6.18 -5.78
CA VAL A 180 6.00 6.77 -5.34
C VAL A 180 4.82 6.07 -6.00
N MET A 181 3.67 6.01 -5.32
CA MET A 181 2.48 5.33 -5.80
C MET A 181 1.24 6.20 -5.75
N VAL A 182 0.43 6.09 -6.81
CA VAL A 182 -0.93 6.63 -6.87
C VAL A 182 -1.93 5.50 -6.68
N LYS A 183 -2.89 5.66 -5.78
CA LYS A 183 -3.93 4.68 -5.46
C LYS A 183 -5.28 5.37 -5.22
N PRO A 184 -6.35 4.99 -5.93
CA PRO A 184 -6.47 4.01 -7.03
C PRO A 184 -5.80 4.42 -8.34
N ALA A 185 -5.87 3.56 -9.39
CA ALA A 185 -5.23 3.81 -10.67
C ALA A 185 -6.18 4.41 -11.72
N MET A 186 -7.18 3.63 -12.19
CA MET A 186 -8.00 4.02 -13.36
C MET A 186 -8.76 5.33 -13.16
N PRO A 187 -9.38 5.62 -12.00
CA PRO A 187 -10.06 6.90 -11.76
C PRO A 187 -9.12 8.08 -11.55
N TYR A 188 -7.80 7.85 -11.43
CA TYR A 188 -6.77 8.84 -11.08
C TYR A 188 -5.61 8.87 -12.08
N LEU A 189 -5.87 8.58 -13.36
CA LEU A 189 -4.85 8.64 -14.42
C LEU A 189 -4.27 10.04 -14.61
N ASP A 190 -5.05 11.07 -14.37
CA ASP A 190 -4.62 12.47 -14.32
C ASP A 190 -3.57 12.70 -13.23
N ILE A 191 -3.76 12.12 -12.05
CA ILE A 191 -2.79 12.20 -10.94
C ILE A 191 -1.50 11.46 -11.30
N VAL A 192 -1.61 10.22 -11.84
CA VAL A 192 -0.45 9.48 -12.33
C VAL A 192 0.35 10.32 -13.33
N ARG A 193 -0.34 10.97 -14.27
CA ARG A 193 0.29 11.82 -15.28
C ARG A 193 0.97 13.04 -14.65
N ARG A 194 0.28 13.76 -13.76
CA ARG A 194 0.81 14.93 -13.09
C ARG A 194 2.06 14.61 -12.26
N VAL A 195 2.03 13.53 -11.48
CA VAL A 195 3.17 13.07 -10.67
C VAL A 195 4.36 12.73 -11.57
N LYS A 196 4.13 11.92 -12.62
CA LYS A 196 5.21 11.52 -13.53
C LYS A 196 5.84 12.71 -14.26
N GLU A 197 5.05 13.65 -14.74
CA GLU A 197 5.55 14.85 -15.41
C GLU A 197 6.31 15.79 -14.48
N ARG A 198 5.82 15.93 -13.24
CA ARG A 198 6.40 16.85 -12.27
C ARG A 198 7.73 16.38 -11.72
N PHE A 199 7.86 15.08 -11.41
CA PHE A 199 8.99 14.56 -10.64
C PHE A 199 9.92 13.65 -11.45
N GLY A 200 9.45 12.99 -12.51
CA GLY A 200 10.27 12.11 -13.34
C GLY A 200 10.77 10.83 -12.65
N VAL A 201 10.34 10.56 -11.42
CA VAL A 201 10.76 9.42 -10.60
C VAL A 201 10.02 8.14 -10.96
N PRO A 202 10.47 6.96 -10.48
CA PRO A 202 9.70 5.73 -10.57
C PRO A 202 8.32 5.92 -9.93
N THR A 203 7.26 5.79 -10.75
CA THR A 203 5.87 6.03 -10.34
C THR A 203 5.07 4.76 -10.56
N PHE A 204 4.50 4.21 -9.49
CA PHE A 204 3.62 3.05 -9.55
C PHE A 204 2.17 3.49 -9.47
N ALA A 205 1.27 2.63 -9.94
CA ALA A 205 -0.16 2.81 -9.80
C ALA A 205 -0.81 1.53 -9.29
N TYR A 206 -1.80 1.63 -8.41
CA TYR A 206 -2.49 0.48 -7.88
C TYR A 206 -3.91 0.38 -8.44
N GLN A 207 -4.12 -0.58 -9.35
CA GLN A 207 -5.45 -0.96 -9.82
C GLN A 207 -6.14 -1.76 -8.71
N VAL A 208 -6.99 -1.08 -7.95
CA VAL A 208 -7.53 -1.61 -6.70
C VAL A 208 -8.67 -2.61 -6.89
N SER A 209 -9.07 -3.25 -5.81
CA SER A 209 -10.04 -4.34 -5.79
C SER A 209 -11.40 -3.98 -6.40
N GLY A 210 -11.88 -2.75 -6.21
CA GLY A 210 -13.13 -2.29 -6.83
C GLY A 210 -13.01 -2.11 -8.34
N GLU A 211 -11.85 -1.65 -8.83
CA GLU A 211 -11.58 -1.56 -10.28
C GLU A 211 -11.58 -2.96 -10.89
N TYR A 212 -10.87 -3.91 -10.25
CA TYR A 212 -10.87 -5.32 -10.65
C TYR A 212 -12.28 -5.92 -10.63
N ALA A 213 -13.02 -5.76 -9.52
CA ALA A 213 -14.37 -6.31 -9.38
C ALA A 213 -15.35 -5.75 -10.42
N MET A 214 -15.27 -4.44 -10.70
CA MET A 214 -16.09 -3.79 -11.73
C MET A 214 -15.85 -4.39 -13.12
N LEU A 215 -14.59 -4.58 -13.50
CA LEU A 215 -14.23 -5.20 -14.78
C LEU A 215 -14.67 -6.67 -14.83
N LYS A 216 -14.39 -7.46 -13.77
CA LYS A 216 -14.80 -8.87 -13.69
C LYS A 216 -16.33 -9.04 -13.76
N ALA A 217 -17.10 -8.12 -13.17
CA ALA A 217 -18.54 -8.14 -13.28
C ALA A 217 -19.02 -7.90 -14.73
N ALA A 218 -18.42 -6.95 -15.45
CA ALA A 218 -18.73 -6.71 -16.85
C ALA A 218 -18.37 -7.90 -17.74
N PHE A 219 -17.24 -8.57 -17.49
CA PHE A 219 -16.83 -9.78 -18.20
C PHE A 219 -17.78 -10.95 -17.93
N GLY A 220 -18.14 -11.15 -16.65
CA GLY A 220 -19.07 -12.22 -16.25
C GLY A 220 -20.48 -12.08 -16.86
N ASN A 221 -20.91 -10.86 -17.18
CA ASN A 221 -22.16 -10.58 -17.86
C ASN A 221 -22.02 -10.58 -19.41
N GLY A 222 -20.85 -10.83 -19.95
CA GLY A 222 -20.61 -10.85 -21.39
C GLY A 222 -20.70 -9.47 -22.07
N TRP A 223 -20.59 -8.39 -21.32
CA TRP A 223 -20.68 -7.02 -21.85
C TRP A 223 -19.39 -6.55 -22.50
N LEU A 224 -18.27 -7.04 -22.03
CA LEU A 224 -16.93 -6.66 -22.49
C LEU A 224 -16.06 -7.92 -22.69
N ASP A 225 -15.14 -7.86 -23.64
CA ASP A 225 -14.08 -8.87 -23.79
C ASP A 225 -13.01 -8.69 -22.70
N GLU A 226 -12.81 -9.74 -21.90
CA GLU A 226 -11.90 -9.70 -20.75
C GLU A 226 -10.47 -9.36 -21.17
N ARG A 227 -9.93 -10.10 -22.14
CA ARG A 227 -8.52 -9.93 -22.53
C ARG A 227 -8.25 -8.55 -23.12
N ALA A 228 -9.13 -8.09 -24.01
CA ALA A 228 -8.97 -6.79 -24.65
C ALA A 228 -9.04 -5.65 -23.63
N CYS A 229 -10.03 -5.67 -22.73
CA CYS A 229 -10.22 -4.62 -21.73
C CYS A 229 -9.13 -4.61 -20.64
N VAL A 230 -8.66 -5.79 -20.19
CA VAL A 230 -7.53 -5.85 -19.24
C VAL A 230 -6.29 -5.23 -19.85
N LEU A 231 -5.95 -5.59 -21.09
CA LEU A 231 -4.79 -5.04 -21.79
C LEU A 231 -4.92 -3.53 -22.03
N GLU A 232 -6.11 -3.06 -22.40
CA GLU A 232 -6.38 -1.64 -22.61
C GLU A 232 -6.30 -0.84 -21.31
N ALA A 233 -6.86 -1.35 -20.20
CA ALA A 233 -6.79 -0.72 -18.89
C ALA A 233 -5.35 -0.59 -18.41
N LEU A 234 -4.55 -1.67 -18.46
CA LEU A 234 -3.13 -1.65 -18.09
C LEU A 234 -2.31 -0.74 -19.00
N THR A 235 -2.60 -0.75 -20.32
CA THR A 235 -1.99 0.18 -21.28
C THR A 235 -2.35 1.62 -20.96
N GLY A 236 -3.59 1.91 -20.58
CA GLY A 236 -4.04 3.23 -20.15
C GLY A 236 -3.26 3.76 -18.94
N ILE A 237 -3.09 2.92 -17.93
CA ILE A 237 -2.29 3.26 -16.72
C ILE A 237 -0.82 3.50 -17.12
N ARG A 238 -0.24 2.64 -17.94
CA ARG A 238 1.13 2.80 -18.45
C ARG A 238 1.29 4.08 -19.29
N ARG A 239 0.33 4.36 -20.17
CA ARG A 239 0.32 5.59 -21.01
C ARG A 239 0.20 6.86 -20.14
N ALA A 240 -0.50 6.80 -19.02
CA ALA A 240 -0.55 7.91 -18.06
C ALA A 240 0.81 8.20 -17.41
N GLY A 241 1.76 7.23 -17.43
CA GLY A 241 3.12 7.43 -16.96
C GLY A 241 3.57 6.47 -15.86
N ALA A 242 2.75 5.51 -15.47
CA ALA A 242 3.14 4.52 -14.48
C ALA A 242 4.28 3.64 -15.01
N ASP A 243 5.34 3.44 -14.21
CA ASP A 243 6.45 2.54 -14.53
C ASP A 243 6.10 1.09 -14.21
N ALA A 244 5.27 0.87 -13.20
CA ALA A 244 4.68 -0.44 -12.88
C ALA A 244 3.24 -0.29 -12.37
N VAL A 245 2.51 -1.41 -12.39
CA VAL A 245 1.11 -1.48 -11.94
C VAL A 245 0.98 -2.64 -10.97
N LEU A 246 0.45 -2.35 -9.77
CA LEU A 246 -0.08 -3.40 -8.89
C LEU A 246 -1.49 -3.73 -9.39
N THR A 247 -1.75 -4.99 -9.64
CA THR A 247 -3.04 -5.45 -10.18
C THR A 247 -3.35 -6.87 -9.72
N TYR A 248 -4.61 -7.25 -9.79
CA TYR A 248 -5.10 -8.61 -9.50
C TYR A 248 -5.29 -9.47 -10.78
N PHE A 249 -5.02 -8.89 -11.97
CA PHE A 249 -5.07 -9.60 -13.25
C PHE A 249 -3.78 -10.36 -13.56
#